data_13d28827599fc961369d3c2328f96c81
#
_entry.id   13d28827599fc961369d3c2328f96c81
#
_cell.length_a   1.000
_cell.length_b   1.000
_cell.length_c   1.000
_cell.angle_alpha   90.00
_cell.angle_beta   90.00
_cell.angle_gamma   90.00
#
_symmetry.space_group_name_H-M   'P 1'
#
loop_
_entity.id
_entity.type
_entity.pdbx_description
1 polymer ?
#
loop_
_entity_poly.entity_id
_entity_poly.type
_entity_poly.pdbx_seq_one_letter_code
_entity_poly.pdbx_strand_id
1 'polypeptide(L)'
;MQVILSPHNFGRYYLCGMETLIGTADVPIKAFADFSGKVASAFARNQAVYALSLMNEPHDSRGLWKQTAQAGLDAIRAADHERLVLAPGDEWSGAWSWRLYNDDFLLDDPAHHIMYEAHQYFDLDHSGFYKFDYTRNGASPDRGVELIHPFAIWLKQHNVRRILTEFGVPNDDPRWLELTQRLLVYLAREEIPWIYWAGGPWWGNYRLSAEPKKGIDAPIMSVLTSHR
;
A
#
# COMPACT_ATOMS: atom_id res chain seq x y z
N MET A 1 -11.04 8.21 15.46
CA MET A 1 -10.37 7.29 14.53
C MET A 1 -10.42 7.90 13.15
N GLN A 2 -9.33 7.85 12.41
CA GLN A 2 -9.26 8.24 11.00
C GLN A 2 -9.09 6.98 10.16
N VAL A 3 -9.64 6.96 8.94
CA VAL A 3 -9.60 5.81 8.03
C VAL A 3 -9.10 6.23 6.64
N ILE A 4 -8.41 5.34 5.98
CA ILE A 4 -8.09 5.40 4.56
C ILE A 4 -9.01 4.41 3.86
N LEU A 5 -9.70 4.85 2.82
CA LEU A 5 -10.53 3.96 2.00
C LEU A 5 -9.71 3.52 0.80
N SER A 6 -9.60 2.22 0.60
CA SER A 6 -8.86 1.61 -0.51
C SER A 6 -9.72 0.54 -1.20
N PRO A 7 -9.98 0.65 -2.49
CA PRO A 7 -10.64 -0.41 -3.25
C PRO A 7 -9.68 -1.59 -3.46
N HIS A 8 -10.03 -2.79 -2.98
CA HIS A 8 -9.19 -3.99 -3.09
C HIS A 8 -9.56 -4.82 -4.32
N ASN A 9 -9.30 -4.28 -5.52
CA ASN A 9 -9.62 -4.94 -6.79
C ASN A 9 -8.41 -5.05 -7.74
N PHE A 10 -7.20 -4.76 -7.29
CA PHE A 10 -5.95 -5.06 -8.00
C PHE A 10 -5.85 -4.51 -9.44
N GLY A 11 -6.49 -3.37 -9.70
CA GLY A 11 -6.58 -2.80 -11.05
C GLY A 11 -7.54 -3.53 -11.99
N ARG A 12 -8.47 -4.32 -11.45
CA ARG A 12 -9.39 -5.17 -12.20
C ARG A 12 -10.84 -4.97 -11.79
N TYR A 13 -11.72 -5.45 -12.63
CA TYR A 13 -13.16 -5.55 -12.38
C TYR A 13 -13.68 -6.92 -12.82
N TYR A 14 -14.60 -7.50 -12.06
CA TYR A 14 -15.23 -8.78 -12.41
C TYR A 14 -16.44 -8.53 -13.30
N LEU A 15 -16.27 -8.71 -14.61
CA LEU A 15 -17.33 -8.56 -15.58
C LEU A 15 -17.84 -9.96 -15.96
N CYS A 16 -19.13 -10.23 -15.72
CA CYS A 16 -19.75 -11.55 -15.99
C CYS A 16 -18.96 -12.74 -15.41
N GLY A 17 -18.39 -12.57 -14.22
CA GLY A 17 -17.60 -13.60 -13.55
C GLY A 17 -16.15 -13.77 -14.05
N MET A 18 -15.73 -12.93 -15.00
CA MET A 18 -14.35 -12.90 -15.49
C MET A 18 -13.62 -11.68 -14.97
N GLU A 19 -12.39 -11.90 -14.53
CA GLU A 19 -11.49 -10.83 -14.12
C GLU A 19 -11.02 -10.04 -15.35
N THR A 20 -11.34 -8.76 -15.40
CA THR A 20 -11.09 -7.89 -16.55
C THR A 20 -10.27 -6.67 -16.12
N LEU A 21 -9.19 -6.42 -16.84
CA LEU A 21 -8.28 -5.31 -16.54
C LEU A 21 -8.97 -3.96 -16.81
N ILE A 22 -8.87 -3.04 -15.85
CA ILE A 22 -9.31 -1.66 -16.00
C ILE A 22 -8.40 -0.94 -17.01
N GLY A 23 -9.00 -0.18 -17.92
CA GLY A 23 -8.30 0.48 -19.02
C GLY A 23 -8.48 -0.22 -20.37
N THR A 24 -9.13 -1.38 -20.39
CA THR A 24 -9.50 -2.08 -21.63
C THR A 24 -10.83 -1.58 -22.21
N ALA A 25 -11.19 -2.05 -23.40
CA ALA A 25 -12.46 -1.70 -24.04
C ALA A 25 -13.67 -2.13 -23.20
N ASP A 26 -13.58 -3.30 -22.53
CA ASP A 26 -14.65 -3.88 -21.73
C ASP A 26 -14.81 -3.16 -20.37
N VAL A 27 -13.70 -2.67 -19.79
CA VAL A 27 -13.70 -1.89 -18.54
C VAL A 27 -12.88 -0.62 -18.76
N PRO A 28 -13.45 0.40 -19.38
CA PRO A 28 -12.72 1.58 -19.80
C PRO A 28 -12.29 2.46 -18.61
N ILE A 29 -11.20 3.19 -18.77
CA ILE A 29 -10.66 4.12 -17.75
C ILE A 29 -11.73 5.08 -17.22
N LYS A 30 -12.64 5.54 -18.09
CA LYS A 30 -13.73 6.42 -17.67
C LYS A 30 -14.68 5.80 -16.62
N ALA A 31 -14.81 4.48 -16.62
CA ALA A 31 -15.63 3.78 -15.60
C ALA A 31 -14.92 3.80 -14.24
N PHE A 32 -13.61 3.66 -14.22
CA PHE A 32 -12.82 3.82 -13.00
C PHE A 32 -12.82 5.28 -12.50
N ALA A 33 -12.69 6.26 -13.38
CA ALA A 33 -12.80 7.67 -13.03
C ALA A 33 -14.18 8.00 -12.43
N ASP A 34 -15.27 7.53 -13.04
CA ASP A 34 -16.64 7.69 -12.52
C ASP A 34 -16.79 7.06 -11.12
N PHE A 35 -16.27 5.87 -10.91
CA PHE A 35 -16.25 5.21 -9.60
C PHE A 35 -15.49 6.07 -8.58
N SER A 36 -14.28 6.51 -8.89
CA SER A 36 -13.42 7.29 -8.00
C SER A 36 -14.08 8.62 -7.60
N GLY A 37 -14.67 9.32 -8.56
CA GLY A 37 -15.41 10.56 -8.31
C GLY A 37 -16.65 10.35 -7.45
N LYS A 38 -17.38 9.25 -7.64
CA LYS A 38 -18.54 8.88 -6.79
C LYS A 38 -18.14 8.58 -5.36
N VAL A 39 -17.05 7.82 -5.17
CA VAL A 39 -16.50 7.57 -3.83
C VAL A 39 -16.10 8.88 -3.17
N ALA A 40 -15.35 9.74 -3.85
CA ALA A 40 -14.96 11.04 -3.32
C ALA A 40 -16.17 11.89 -2.93
N SER A 41 -17.17 11.99 -3.80
CA SER A 41 -18.41 12.74 -3.52
C SER A 41 -19.16 12.19 -2.30
N ALA A 42 -19.25 10.87 -2.17
CA ALA A 42 -19.97 10.23 -1.06
C ALA A 42 -19.33 10.51 0.30
N PHE A 43 -18.02 10.70 0.34
CA PHE A 43 -17.26 10.90 1.57
C PHE A 43 -16.69 12.31 1.75
N ALA A 44 -16.94 13.26 0.83
CA ALA A 44 -16.37 14.60 0.85
C ALA A 44 -16.56 15.36 2.18
N ARG A 45 -17.68 15.14 2.86
CA ARG A 45 -17.99 15.78 4.16
C ARG A 45 -17.64 14.92 5.36
N ASN A 46 -17.12 13.70 5.18
CA ASN A 46 -16.82 12.80 6.28
C ASN A 46 -15.39 13.02 6.76
N GLN A 47 -15.26 13.68 7.92
CA GLN A 47 -13.95 13.98 8.54
C GLN A 47 -13.21 12.73 9.07
N ALA A 48 -13.90 11.60 9.25
CA ALA A 48 -13.26 10.35 9.62
C ALA A 48 -12.48 9.73 8.46
N VAL A 49 -12.84 10.05 7.20
CA VAL A 49 -12.08 9.61 6.03
C VAL A 49 -10.90 10.56 5.83
N TYR A 50 -9.72 10.09 6.20
CA TYR A 50 -8.46 10.83 6.12
C TYR A 50 -7.94 10.90 4.67
N ALA A 51 -7.96 9.78 3.98
CA ALA A 51 -7.48 9.70 2.60
C ALA A 51 -8.28 8.69 1.77
N LEU A 52 -8.20 8.82 0.46
CA LEU A 52 -8.65 7.84 -0.52
C LEU A 52 -7.42 7.26 -1.23
N SER A 53 -7.23 5.95 -1.19
CA SER A 53 -6.29 5.28 -2.08
C SER A 53 -6.98 5.00 -3.41
N LEU A 54 -6.27 5.18 -4.52
CA LEU A 54 -6.82 4.95 -5.86
C LEU A 54 -7.18 3.48 -6.06
N MET A 55 -6.32 2.57 -5.59
CA MET A 55 -6.52 1.12 -5.76
C MET A 55 -5.56 0.36 -4.84
N ASN A 56 -5.95 -0.80 -4.34
CA ASN A 56 -5.01 -1.74 -3.74
C ASN A 56 -4.26 -2.51 -4.83
N GLU A 57 -2.93 -2.50 -4.78
CA GLU A 57 -2.04 -3.39 -5.51
C GLU A 57 -2.37 -3.62 -7.00
N PRO A 58 -2.48 -2.58 -7.82
CA PRO A 58 -2.61 -2.80 -9.25
C PRO A 58 -1.37 -3.53 -9.77
N HIS A 59 -1.58 -4.51 -10.66
CA HIS A 59 -0.48 -5.29 -11.22
C HIS A 59 -0.79 -5.78 -12.63
N ASP A 60 0.25 -6.19 -13.37
CA ASP A 60 0.12 -6.65 -14.76
C ASP A 60 -0.77 -5.72 -15.60
N SER A 61 -0.65 -4.42 -15.39
CA SER A 61 -1.55 -3.44 -16.00
C SER A 61 -1.24 -3.18 -17.48
N ARG A 62 -0.17 -3.79 -18.01
CA ARG A 62 0.29 -3.58 -19.39
C ARG A 62 0.56 -2.10 -19.72
N GLY A 63 1.04 -1.35 -18.72
CA GLY A 63 1.30 0.08 -18.85
C GLY A 63 0.06 0.98 -18.81
N LEU A 64 -1.12 0.43 -18.50
CA LEU A 64 -2.37 1.20 -18.43
C LEU A 64 -2.55 1.88 -17.06
N TRP A 65 -1.80 1.47 -16.03
CA TRP A 65 -2.08 1.94 -14.68
C TRP A 65 -1.85 3.43 -14.50
N LYS A 66 -0.75 3.99 -15.00
CA LYS A 66 -0.45 5.42 -14.84
C LYS A 66 -1.58 6.32 -15.35
N GLN A 67 -2.07 6.07 -16.56
CA GLN A 67 -3.17 6.87 -17.12
C GLN A 67 -4.51 6.60 -16.40
N THR A 68 -4.72 5.38 -15.92
CA THR A 68 -5.90 5.01 -15.14
C THR A 68 -5.89 5.71 -13.78
N ALA A 69 -4.74 5.72 -13.10
CA ALA A 69 -4.53 6.42 -11.83
C ALA A 69 -4.74 7.93 -11.97
N GLN A 70 -4.20 8.55 -13.03
CA GLN A 70 -4.42 9.97 -13.32
C GLN A 70 -5.89 10.30 -13.50
N ALA A 71 -6.62 9.52 -14.28
CA ALA A 71 -8.04 9.76 -14.49
C ALA A 71 -8.86 9.60 -13.20
N GLY A 72 -8.48 8.66 -12.33
CA GLY A 72 -9.06 8.50 -11.00
C GLY A 72 -8.80 9.70 -10.09
N LEU A 73 -7.55 10.19 -10.08
CA LEU A 73 -7.15 11.39 -9.34
C LEU A 73 -7.93 12.63 -9.82
N ASP A 74 -8.01 12.86 -11.13
CA ASP A 74 -8.74 13.98 -11.70
C ASP A 74 -10.22 13.98 -11.28
N ALA A 75 -10.84 12.80 -11.30
CA ALA A 75 -12.23 12.66 -10.88
C ALA A 75 -12.42 12.88 -9.36
N ILE A 76 -11.47 12.45 -8.53
CA ILE A 76 -11.48 12.76 -7.10
C ILE A 76 -11.34 14.26 -6.90
N ARG A 77 -10.41 14.95 -7.58
CA ARG A 77 -10.20 16.40 -7.47
C ARG A 77 -11.42 17.20 -7.88
N ALA A 78 -12.15 16.76 -8.90
CA ALA A 78 -13.40 17.38 -9.32
C ALA A 78 -14.52 17.28 -8.25
N ALA A 79 -14.50 16.23 -7.43
CA ALA A 79 -15.52 15.97 -6.41
C ALA A 79 -15.13 16.47 -5.00
N ASP A 80 -13.84 16.35 -4.64
CA ASP A 80 -13.25 16.75 -3.36
C ASP A 80 -11.80 17.19 -3.59
N HIS A 81 -11.63 18.48 -3.84
CA HIS A 81 -10.33 19.09 -4.20
C HIS A 81 -9.27 18.91 -3.11
N GLU A 82 -9.68 18.96 -1.84
CA GLU A 82 -8.76 18.96 -0.69
C GLU A 82 -8.40 17.55 -0.17
N ARG A 83 -9.06 16.51 -0.64
CA ARG A 83 -8.86 15.16 -0.13
C ARG A 83 -7.43 14.67 -0.34
N LEU A 84 -6.78 14.16 0.70
CA LEU A 84 -5.54 13.42 0.52
C LEU A 84 -5.80 12.18 -0.34
N VAL A 85 -5.01 12.00 -1.39
CA VAL A 85 -5.08 10.81 -2.25
C VAL A 85 -3.79 10.02 -2.13
N LEU A 86 -3.91 8.70 -1.98
CA LEU A 86 -2.78 7.78 -2.04
C LEU A 86 -2.70 7.19 -3.45
N ALA A 87 -1.50 7.20 -4.01
CA ALA A 87 -1.22 6.75 -5.37
C ALA A 87 -0.31 5.52 -5.36
N PRO A 88 -0.87 4.31 -5.44
CA PRO A 88 -0.11 3.07 -5.56
C PRO A 88 0.53 2.97 -6.94
N GLY A 89 1.74 2.39 -6.98
CA GLY A 89 2.38 2.04 -8.24
C GLY A 89 1.80 0.77 -8.86
N ASP A 90 2.18 0.46 -10.09
CA ASP A 90 1.91 -0.83 -10.72
C ASP A 90 2.76 -1.96 -10.07
N GLU A 91 2.54 -3.20 -10.48
CA GLU A 91 3.28 -4.38 -9.99
C GLU A 91 3.23 -4.51 -8.47
N TRP A 92 1.97 -4.64 -7.96
CA TRP A 92 1.65 -4.80 -6.53
C TRP A 92 2.07 -3.63 -5.65
N SER A 93 2.35 -2.48 -6.25
CA SER A 93 2.91 -1.32 -5.54
C SER A 93 4.19 -1.65 -4.76
N GLY A 94 4.98 -2.63 -5.25
CA GLY A 94 6.14 -3.19 -4.56
C GLY A 94 7.26 -2.17 -4.36
N ALA A 95 7.66 -1.92 -3.11
CA ALA A 95 8.75 -0.98 -2.83
C ALA A 95 10.09 -1.43 -3.42
N TRP A 96 10.40 -2.75 -3.35
CA TRP A 96 11.63 -3.32 -3.87
C TRP A 96 11.77 -3.20 -5.38
N SER A 97 10.65 -3.29 -6.10
CA SER A 97 10.57 -3.25 -7.56
C SER A 97 10.17 -1.87 -8.09
N TRP A 98 9.99 -0.88 -7.22
CA TRP A 98 9.43 0.42 -7.57
C TRP A 98 10.14 1.05 -8.79
N ARG A 99 11.45 1.09 -8.77
CA ARG A 99 12.22 1.70 -9.86
C ARG A 99 12.25 0.89 -11.17
N LEU A 100 11.86 -0.39 -11.12
CA LEU A 100 11.75 -1.22 -12.32
C LEU A 100 10.45 -0.95 -13.10
N TYR A 101 9.36 -0.67 -12.39
CA TYR A 101 8.03 -0.59 -12.98
C TYR A 101 7.39 0.80 -12.85
N ASN A 102 7.84 1.62 -11.90
CA ASN A 102 7.21 2.87 -11.53
C ASN A 102 8.18 4.07 -11.57
N ASP A 103 9.32 3.97 -12.27
CA ASP A 103 10.34 5.03 -12.28
C ASP A 103 9.80 6.35 -12.85
N ASP A 104 8.87 6.28 -13.80
CA ASP A 104 8.17 7.43 -14.40
C ASP A 104 6.76 7.66 -13.84
N PHE A 105 6.36 6.97 -12.76
CA PHE A 105 5.03 7.07 -12.17
C PHE A 105 4.85 8.36 -11.37
N LEU A 106 4.78 9.48 -12.07
CA LEU A 106 4.42 10.77 -11.49
C LEU A 106 3.06 11.19 -12.02
N LEU A 107 2.16 11.55 -11.11
CA LEU A 107 0.82 12.06 -11.39
C LEU A 107 0.81 13.57 -11.26
N ASP A 108 0.05 14.23 -12.13
CA ASP A 108 -0.20 15.66 -12.06
C ASP A 108 -1.36 15.92 -11.09
N ASP A 109 -1.07 16.61 -9.98
CA ASP A 109 -2.07 16.96 -8.97
C ASP A 109 -2.06 18.45 -8.71
N PRO A 110 -3.04 19.20 -9.22
CA PRO A 110 -3.10 20.65 -9.01
C PRO A 110 -3.28 21.06 -7.55
N ALA A 111 -3.76 20.16 -6.69
CA ALA A 111 -3.87 20.39 -5.24
C ALA A 111 -2.58 20.10 -4.48
N HIS A 112 -1.58 19.47 -5.11
CA HIS A 112 -0.34 19.03 -4.46
C HIS A 112 -0.59 18.22 -3.18
N HIS A 113 -1.64 17.41 -3.17
CA HIS A 113 -2.10 16.69 -1.98
C HIS A 113 -2.24 15.20 -2.23
N ILE A 114 -1.19 14.61 -2.85
CA ILE A 114 -1.02 13.16 -3.01
C ILE A 114 0.15 12.64 -2.18
N MET A 115 0.10 11.37 -1.81
CA MET A 115 1.22 10.57 -1.33
C MET A 115 1.36 9.35 -2.23
N TYR A 116 2.59 9.02 -2.64
CA TYR A 116 2.88 7.75 -3.27
C TYR A 116 2.90 6.66 -2.22
N GLU A 117 2.18 5.58 -2.46
CA GLU A 117 2.08 4.48 -1.52
C GLU A 117 2.78 3.24 -2.07
N ALA A 118 3.48 2.53 -1.19
CA ALA A 118 4.10 1.26 -1.51
C ALA A 118 3.70 0.19 -0.49
N HIS A 119 3.82 -1.07 -0.93
CA HIS A 119 3.67 -2.27 -0.12
C HIS A 119 4.97 -3.06 -0.10
N GLN A 120 5.25 -3.80 0.98
CA GLN A 120 6.41 -4.66 1.01
C GLN A 120 6.28 -5.81 1.99
N TYR A 121 6.39 -7.03 1.49
CA TYR A 121 6.59 -8.23 2.30
C TYR A 121 8.04 -8.74 2.19
N PHE A 122 8.50 -9.48 3.19
CA PHE A 122 9.93 -9.82 3.35
C PHE A 122 10.23 -11.29 3.12
N ASP A 123 9.23 -12.07 2.72
CA ASP A 123 9.39 -13.45 2.26
C ASP A 123 10.07 -13.52 0.87
N LEU A 124 10.40 -14.73 0.43
CA LEU A 124 11.22 -14.96 -0.74
C LEU A 124 10.63 -14.41 -2.03
N ASP A 125 9.31 -14.52 -2.18
CA ASP A 125 8.54 -14.10 -3.36
C ASP A 125 7.76 -12.79 -3.13
N HIS A 126 7.97 -12.10 -2.02
CA HIS A 126 7.33 -10.85 -1.63
C HIS A 126 5.80 -10.91 -1.54
N SER A 127 5.23 -12.12 -1.44
CA SER A 127 3.78 -12.34 -1.47
C SER A 127 3.08 -12.14 -0.12
N GLY A 128 3.80 -12.10 1.00
CA GLY A 128 3.24 -12.06 2.34
C GLY A 128 2.68 -13.40 2.84
N PHE A 129 2.78 -14.47 2.05
CA PHE A 129 2.36 -15.81 2.47
C PHE A 129 3.31 -16.47 3.46
N TYR A 130 4.59 -16.09 3.46
CA TYR A 130 5.63 -16.64 4.34
C TYR A 130 5.61 -18.18 4.39
N LYS A 131 5.63 -18.81 3.21
CA LYS A 131 5.55 -20.28 3.04
C LYS A 131 6.70 -21.03 3.73
N PHE A 132 7.81 -20.36 3.91
CA PHE A 132 9.03 -20.89 4.51
C PHE A 132 9.33 -20.23 5.86
N ASP A 133 10.29 -20.77 6.60
CA ASP A 133 10.85 -20.15 7.80
C ASP A 133 11.75 -18.94 7.44
N TYR A 134 12.19 -18.20 8.46
CA TYR A 134 13.01 -17.02 8.31
C TYR A 134 14.25 -17.24 7.41
N THR A 135 14.97 -18.32 7.65
CA THR A 135 16.22 -18.62 6.93
C THR A 135 15.96 -19.00 5.47
N ARG A 136 14.97 -19.86 5.23
CA ARG A 136 14.61 -20.28 3.86
C ARG A 136 13.96 -19.18 3.05
N ASN A 137 13.39 -18.16 3.68
CA ASN A 137 12.95 -16.93 3.02
C ASN A 137 14.11 -16.01 2.64
N GLY A 138 15.35 -16.38 2.94
CA GLY A 138 16.53 -15.52 2.70
C GLY A 138 16.49 -14.24 3.53
N ALA A 139 15.77 -14.26 4.65
CA ALA A 139 15.62 -13.09 5.50
C ALA A 139 16.90 -12.82 6.31
N SER A 140 17.17 -11.54 6.49
CA SER A 140 18.21 -11.00 7.37
C SER A 140 17.63 -9.87 8.21
N PRO A 141 18.27 -9.43 9.28
CA PRO A 141 17.79 -8.27 10.04
C PRO A 141 17.67 -6.99 9.22
N ASP A 142 18.43 -6.84 8.14
CA ASP A 142 18.46 -5.65 7.31
C ASP A 142 17.59 -5.77 6.03
N ARG A 143 17.02 -6.95 5.75
CA ARG A 143 16.24 -7.20 4.53
C ARG A 143 15.09 -6.20 4.35
N GLY A 144 14.42 -5.80 5.44
CA GLY A 144 13.34 -4.81 5.34
C GLY A 144 13.84 -3.46 4.81
N VAL A 145 15.00 -3.01 5.31
CA VAL A 145 15.65 -1.79 4.85
C VAL A 145 16.08 -1.91 3.38
N GLU A 146 16.72 -3.02 3.01
CA GLU A 146 17.18 -3.28 1.64
C GLU A 146 16.05 -3.22 0.63
N LEU A 147 14.90 -3.81 0.95
CA LEU A 147 13.75 -3.86 0.04
C LEU A 147 12.99 -2.53 -0.08
N ILE A 148 12.98 -1.70 0.97
CA ILE A 148 12.36 -0.37 0.91
C ILE A 148 13.27 0.68 0.24
N HIS A 149 14.58 0.46 0.25
CA HIS A 149 15.55 1.44 -0.21
C HIS A 149 15.33 1.95 -1.66
N PRO A 150 14.97 1.12 -2.67
CA PRO A 150 14.67 1.59 -4.02
C PRO A 150 13.54 2.62 -4.07
N PHE A 151 12.47 2.38 -3.30
CA PHE A 151 11.36 3.32 -3.16
C PHE A 151 11.81 4.62 -2.50
N ALA A 152 12.55 4.54 -1.39
CA ALA A 152 13.04 5.71 -0.68
C ALA A 152 13.96 6.60 -1.55
N ILE A 153 14.81 6.00 -2.39
CA ILE A 153 15.63 6.75 -3.35
C ILE A 153 14.75 7.50 -4.36
N TRP A 154 13.78 6.80 -4.95
CA TRP A 154 12.87 7.39 -5.93
C TRP A 154 12.10 8.59 -5.34
N LEU A 155 11.58 8.44 -4.12
CA LEU A 155 10.88 9.50 -3.41
C LEU A 155 11.73 10.75 -3.22
N LYS A 156 13.00 10.58 -2.84
CA LYS A 156 13.95 11.69 -2.69
C LYS A 156 14.27 12.37 -4.00
N GLN A 157 14.49 11.57 -5.07
CA GLN A 157 14.79 12.09 -6.41
C GLN A 157 13.68 12.99 -6.93
N HIS A 158 12.43 12.65 -6.66
CA HIS A 158 11.26 13.38 -7.13
C HIS A 158 10.70 14.37 -6.11
N ASN A 159 11.23 14.40 -4.89
CA ASN A 159 10.78 15.27 -3.78
C ASN A 159 9.25 15.18 -3.55
N VAL A 160 8.73 13.96 -3.48
CA VAL A 160 7.30 13.68 -3.34
C VAL A 160 6.95 13.14 -1.96
N ARG A 161 5.68 13.31 -1.55
CA ARG A 161 5.13 12.73 -0.32
C ARG A 161 4.94 11.23 -0.46
N ARG A 162 4.98 10.52 0.66
CA ARG A 162 5.20 9.08 0.73
C ARG A 162 4.49 8.39 1.88
N ILE A 163 4.20 7.10 1.71
CA ILE A 163 3.70 6.24 2.78
C ILE A 163 3.95 4.76 2.41
N LEU A 164 4.28 3.93 3.39
CA LEU A 164 4.25 2.47 3.28
C LEU A 164 2.92 1.98 3.88
N THR A 165 1.95 1.66 3.05
CA THR A 165 0.59 1.37 3.52
C THR A 165 0.36 -0.09 3.86
N GLU A 166 1.26 -0.97 3.46
CA GLU A 166 1.13 -2.38 3.78
C GLU A 166 2.48 -3.07 3.94
N PHE A 167 2.70 -3.64 5.09
CA PHE A 167 3.75 -4.59 5.40
C PHE A 167 3.36 -5.42 6.62
N GLY A 168 3.86 -6.63 6.73
CA GLY A 168 3.60 -7.48 7.87
C GLY A 168 4.60 -8.63 7.97
N VAL A 169 4.73 -9.19 9.17
CA VAL A 169 5.64 -10.30 9.45
C VAL A 169 4.98 -11.37 10.31
N PRO A 170 5.43 -12.63 10.22
CA PRO A 170 5.01 -13.68 11.15
C PRO A 170 5.37 -13.36 12.60
N ASN A 171 4.46 -13.68 13.52
CA ASN A 171 4.63 -13.46 14.96
C ASN A 171 5.31 -14.61 15.70
N ASP A 172 5.64 -15.70 15.02
CA ASP A 172 6.09 -16.97 15.59
C ASP A 172 7.62 -17.14 15.64
N ASP A 173 8.38 -16.17 15.11
CA ASP A 173 9.84 -16.19 15.16
C ASP A 173 10.37 -14.77 15.49
N PRO A 174 11.11 -14.60 16.59
CA PRO A 174 11.57 -13.30 17.06
C PRO A 174 12.52 -12.57 16.07
N ARG A 175 13.12 -13.29 15.13
CA ARG A 175 13.99 -12.69 14.11
C ARG A 175 13.21 -11.77 13.17
N TRP A 176 11.92 -12.04 12.92
CA TRP A 176 11.04 -11.14 12.20
C TRP A 176 10.77 -9.84 12.95
N LEU A 177 10.72 -9.90 14.28
CA LEU A 177 10.55 -8.71 15.12
C LEU A 177 11.79 -7.81 15.05
N GLU A 178 12.99 -8.39 15.07
CA GLU A 178 14.24 -7.63 14.89
C GLU A 178 14.29 -6.96 13.52
N LEU A 179 13.94 -7.67 12.44
CA LEU A 179 13.85 -7.10 11.10
C LEU A 179 12.89 -5.90 11.09
N THR A 180 11.71 -6.06 11.68
CA THR A 180 10.71 -4.98 11.75
C THR A 180 11.21 -3.80 12.56
N GLN A 181 11.88 -4.02 13.69
CA GLN A 181 12.49 -2.96 14.50
C GLN A 181 13.45 -2.11 13.67
N ARG A 182 14.36 -2.74 12.92
CA ARG A 182 15.32 -2.03 12.05
C ARG A 182 14.62 -1.30 10.91
N LEU A 183 13.60 -1.91 10.31
CA LEU A 183 12.77 -1.27 9.30
C LEU A 183 12.12 0.00 9.82
N LEU A 184 11.47 -0.03 10.98
CA LEU A 184 10.76 1.12 11.54
C LEU A 184 11.72 2.27 11.89
N VAL A 185 12.91 1.95 12.39
CA VAL A 185 13.98 2.96 12.57
C VAL A 185 14.37 3.61 11.24
N TYR A 186 14.51 2.79 10.18
CA TYR A 186 14.80 3.29 8.83
C TYR A 186 13.66 4.17 8.29
N LEU A 187 12.41 3.72 8.37
CA LEU A 187 11.24 4.47 7.91
C LEU A 187 11.12 5.83 8.64
N ALA A 188 11.36 5.86 9.95
CA ALA A 188 11.37 7.10 10.72
C ALA A 188 12.46 8.07 10.24
N ARG A 189 13.68 7.58 9.99
CA ARG A 189 14.78 8.40 9.44
C ARG A 189 14.47 8.94 8.05
N GLU A 190 13.81 8.17 7.22
CA GLU A 190 13.42 8.54 5.85
C GLU A 190 12.09 9.31 5.81
N GLU A 191 11.48 9.57 6.98
CA GLU A 191 10.17 10.25 7.12
C GLU A 191 9.07 9.57 6.29
N ILE A 192 9.05 8.23 6.28
CA ILE A 192 8.04 7.41 5.61
C ILE A 192 7.03 6.93 6.66
N PRO A 193 5.81 7.51 6.74
CA PRO A 193 4.73 6.96 7.55
C PRO A 193 4.39 5.53 7.11
N TRP A 194 3.81 4.76 8.02
CA TRP A 194 3.53 3.36 7.75
C TRP A 194 2.24 2.84 8.35
N ILE A 195 1.69 1.79 7.76
CA ILE A 195 0.54 1.03 8.25
C ILE A 195 0.93 -0.45 8.23
N TYR A 196 0.60 -1.17 9.32
CA TYR A 196 0.91 -2.58 9.46
C TYR A 196 -0.26 -3.45 9.01
N TRP A 197 0.02 -4.53 8.29
CA TRP A 197 -0.92 -5.56 7.89
C TRP A 197 -0.75 -6.83 8.74
N ALA A 198 -1.72 -7.27 9.61
CA ALA A 198 -3.02 -6.63 9.65
C ALA A 198 -3.56 -6.60 11.09
N GLY A 199 -4.42 -5.65 11.33
CA GLY A 199 -5.24 -5.57 12.53
C GLY A 199 -6.69 -5.90 12.21
N GLY A 200 -7.49 -6.15 13.26
CA GLY A 200 -8.92 -6.42 13.18
C GLY A 200 -9.31 -7.88 13.44
N PRO A 201 -10.49 -8.10 14.03
CA PRO A 201 -10.92 -9.44 14.49
C PRO A 201 -11.22 -10.42 13.35
N TRP A 202 -11.32 -9.93 12.11
CA TRP A 202 -11.58 -10.73 10.91
C TRP A 202 -10.49 -11.78 10.64
N TRP A 203 -9.24 -11.50 11.05
CA TRP A 203 -8.07 -12.28 10.66
C TRP A 203 -7.91 -13.61 11.43
N GLY A 204 -8.59 -13.81 12.55
CA GLY A 204 -8.56 -15.05 13.30
C GLY A 204 -7.13 -15.51 13.65
N ASN A 205 -6.70 -16.64 13.07
CA ASN A 205 -5.37 -17.23 13.33
C ASN A 205 -4.31 -16.82 12.28
N TYR A 206 -4.53 -15.75 11.55
CA TYR A 206 -3.55 -15.26 10.58
C TYR A 206 -2.20 -14.96 11.25
N ARG A 207 -1.10 -15.44 10.64
CA ARG A 207 0.24 -15.40 11.26
C ARG A 207 0.79 -13.99 11.45
N LEU A 208 0.33 -13.04 10.61
CA LEU A 208 0.76 -11.65 10.65
C LEU A 208 -0.19 -10.78 11.49
N SER A 209 -1.24 -11.35 12.06
CA SER A 209 -2.25 -10.58 12.82
C SER A 209 -1.64 -9.90 14.05
N ALA A 210 -1.89 -8.61 14.19
CA ALA A 210 -1.55 -7.81 15.37
C ALA A 210 -2.63 -7.89 16.48
N GLU A 211 -3.73 -8.61 16.22
CA GLU A 211 -4.84 -8.72 17.17
C GLU A 211 -4.44 -9.53 18.40
N PRO A 212 -4.88 -9.10 19.60
CA PRO A 212 -4.65 -9.85 20.81
C PRO A 212 -5.39 -11.18 20.80
N LYS A 213 -4.76 -12.24 21.29
CA LYS A 213 -5.36 -13.56 21.46
C LYS A 213 -5.57 -13.84 22.94
N LYS A 214 -6.83 -14.07 23.34
CA LYS A 214 -7.21 -14.32 24.74
C LYS A 214 -6.68 -13.25 25.72
N GLY A 215 -6.70 -11.98 25.30
CA GLY A 215 -6.24 -10.86 26.10
C GLY A 215 -4.70 -10.68 26.15
N ILE A 216 -3.95 -11.44 25.36
CA ILE A 216 -2.49 -11.33 25.24
C ILE A 216 -2.17 -10.67 23.88
N ASP A 217 -1.43 -9.57 23.91
CA ASP A 217 -1.00 -8.86 22.71
C ASP A 217 -0.14 -9.77 21.81
N ALA A 218 -0.28 -9.59 20.51
CA ALA A 218 0.60 -10.25 19.55
C ALA A 218 2.04 -9.76 19.73
N PRO A 219 3.06 -10.62 19.60
CA PRO A 219 4.47 -10.24 19.81
C PRO A 219 4.91 -9.00 19.04
N ILE A 220 4.40 -8.82 17.83
CA ILE A 220 4.71 -7.65 17.00
C ILE A 220 4.28 -6.31 17.65
N MET A 221 3.27 -6.32 18.52
CA MET A 221 2.77 -5.09 19.14
C MET A 221 3.82 -4.40 19.99
N SER A 222 4.75 -5.14 20.61
CA SER A 222 5.85 -4.57 21.37
C SER A 222 6.78 -3.70 20.49
N VAL A 223 6.96 -4.09 19.23
CA VAL A 223 7.74 -3.34 18.24
C VAL A 223 6.94 -2.15 17.70
N LEU A 224 5.70 -2.38 17.25
CA LEU A 224 4.87 -1.32 16.64
C LEU A 224 4.62 -0.17 17.63
N THR A 225 4.35 -0.47 18.91
CA THR A 225 4.05 0.57 19.91
C THR A 225 5.26 1.40 20.32
N SER A 226 6.48 0.88 20.17
CA SER A 226 7.72 1.63 20.47
C SER A 226 8.11 2.62 19.37
N HIS A 227 7.42 2.63 18.23
CA HIS A 227 7.69 3.50 17.07
C HIS A 227 6.50 4.36 16.63
N ARG A 228 5.65 4.75 17.57
CA ARG A 228 4.48 5.64 17.32
C ARG A 228 4.88 7.09 17.24
#